data_901e0a6ae3d3b87898cb2e170ee9bc04
#
_entry.id   901e0a6ae3d3b87898cb2e170ee9bc04
#
_cell.length_a   1.000
_cell.length_b   1.000
_cell.length_c   1.000
_cell.angle_alpha   90.00
_cell.angle_beta   90.00
_cell.angle_gamma   90.00
#
_symmetry.space_group_name_H-M   'P 1'
#
loop_
_entity.id
_entity.type
_entity.pdbx_description
1 polymer ?
#
loop_
_entity_poly.entity_id
_entity_poly.type
_entity_poly.pdbx_seq_one_letter_code
_entity_poly.pdbx_strand_id
1 'polypeptide(L)'
;MNLDLSLFNLINGLAYKWYWLDFVGFFIAKYSEYILVLALVLFLAFSFKKYWRMLLEAMIAAVFTRFILVEIIRWLWFRPRPFVTNNVNLLVEYNAREASFPSGHATFFFAISTIIYFYNKKIGALFFLSSILIVLARVFSGVHWPSDILAGAVVGIISGLTIKQVAKFFK
;
A
#
# COMPACT_ATOMS: atom_id res chain seq x y z
N MET A 1 -1.27 25.40 -10.73
CA MET A 1 -2.16 24.26 -10.42
C MET A 1 -1.33 23.21 -9.70
N ASN A 2 -1.75 22.72 -8.55
CA ASN A 2 -0.94 21.75 -7.79
C ASN A 2 -0.97 20.39 -8.55
N LEU A 3 0.19 19.86 -8.95
CA LEU A 3 0.32 18.61 -9.72
C LEU A 3 -0.43 17.45 -9.05
N ASP A 4 -0.37 17.38 -7.73
CA ASP A 4 -1.02 16.34 -6.93
C ASP A 4 -2.55 16.37 -7.11
N LEU A 5 -3.16 17.56 -7.02
CA LEU A 5 -4.59 17.75 -7.26
C LEU A 5 -4.97 17.41 -8.71
N SER A 6 -4.14 17.77 -9.69
CA SER A 6 -4.41 17.49 -11.10
C SER A 6 -4.42 15.98 -11.38
N LEU A 7 -3.42 15.26 -10.89
CA LEU A 7 -3.35 13.80 -11.00
C LEU A 7 -4.47 13.10 -10.22
N PHE A 8 -4.81 13.62 -9.03
CA PHE A 8 -5.94 13.14 -8.28
C PHE A 8 -7.25 13.26 -9.08
N ASN A 9 -7.56 14.46 -9.61
CA ASN A 9 -8.77 14.70 -10.37
C ASN A 9 -8.84 13.87 -11.66
N LEU A 10 -7.69 13.61 -12.30
CA LEU A 10 -7.63 12.75 -13.48
C LEU A 10 -8.06 11.31 -13.14
N ILE A 11 -7.61 10.77 -12.01
CA ILE A 11 -7.89 9.40 -11.59
C ILE A 11 -9.27 9.29 -10.93
N ASN A 12 -9.56 10.12 -9.91
CA ASN A 12 -10.84 10.09 -9.18
C ASN A 12 -12.01 10.58 -10.04
N GLY A 13 -11.76 11.46 -11.01
CA GLY A 13 -12.77 11.89 -11.97
C GLY A 13 -13.29 10.79 -12.90
N LEU A 14 -12.70 9.60 -12.90
CA LEU A 14 -13.23 8.40 -13.58
C LEU A 14 -14.28 7.66 -12.74
N ALA A 15 -14.31 7.86 -11.43
CA ALA A 15 -15.31 7.28 -10.56
C ALA A 15 -16.72 7.85 -10.85
N TYR A 16 -17.72 7.00 -10.71
CA TYR A 16 -19.12 7.24 -11.07
C TYR A 16 -19.41 7.45 -12.58
N LYS A 17 -18.42 7.20 -13.46
CA LYS A 17 -18.67 7.23 -14.91
C LYS A 17 -19.17 5.89 -15.46
N TRP A 18 -18.68 4.78 -14.91
CA TRP A 18 -19.03 3.43 -15.36
C TRP A 18 -19.19 2.49 -14.17
N TYR A 19 -20.34 1.90 -13.99
CA TYR A 19 -20.66 1.01 -12.87
C TYR A 19 -19.63 -0.15 -12.70
N TRP A 20 -19.19 -0.75 -13.80
CA TRP A 20 -18.22 -1.85 -13.73
C TRP A 20 -16.86 -1.38 -13.20
N LEU A 21 -16.43 -0.14 -13.55
CA LEU A 21 -15.16 0.43 -13.08
C LEU A 21 -15.24 0.76 -11.59
N ASP A 22 -16.37 1.28 -11.13
CA ASP A 22 -16.60 1.57 -9.72
C ASP A 22 -16.61 0.29 -8.91
N PHE A 23 -17.27 -0.76 -9.40
CA PHE A 23 -17.28 -2.08 -8.76
C PHE A 23 -15.86 -2.65 -8.64
N VAL A 24 -15.08 -2.64 -9.72
CA VAL A 24 -13.69 -3.11 -9.72
C VAL A 24 -12.81 -2.25 -8.80
N GLY A 25 -12.90 -0.94 -8.91
CA GLY A 25 -12.14 0.00 -8.06
C GLY A 25 -12.46 -0.16 -6.58
N PHE A 26 -13.74 -0.24 -6.23
CA PHE A 26 -14.20 -0.51 -4.87
C PHE A 26 -13.69 -1.87 -4.36
N PHE A 27 -13.83 -2.93 -5.17
CA PHE A 27 -13.39 -4.27 -4.81
C PHE A 27 -11.88 -4.31 -4.54
N ILE A 28 -11.07 -3.72 -5.43
CA ILE A 28 -9.62 -3.64 -5.25
C ILE A 28 -9.28 -2.77 -4.02
N ALA A 29 -9.91 -1.63 -3.84
CA ALA A 29 -9.62 -0.74 -2.72
C ALA A 29 -9.97 -1.35 -1.36
N LYS A 30 -11.00 -2.21 -1.28
CA LYS A 30 -11.54 -2.73 -0.02
C LYS A 30 -11.15 -4.16 0.30
N TYR A 31 -11.04 -5.03 -0.71
CA TYR A 31 -10.91 -6.47 -0.47
C TYR A 31 -9.59 -7.07 -0.95
N SER A 32 -8.88 -6.44 -1.90
CA SER A 32 -7.67 -7.06 -2.46
C SER A 32 -6.53 -7.20 -1.44
N GLU A 33 -6.51 -6.37 -0.40
CA GLU A 33 -5.55 -6.52 0.69
C GLU A 33 -5.70 -7.87 1.41
N TYR A 34 -6.94 -8.29 1.70
CA TYR A 34 -7.22 -9.59 2.33
C TYR A 34 -6.86 -10.75 1.41
N ILE A 35 -7.15 -10.61 0.10
CA ILE A 35 -6.81 -11.62 -0.90
C ILE A 35 -5.28 -11.76 -1.01
N LEU A 36 -4.54 -10.64 -1.02
CA LEU A 36 -3.09 -10.68 -1.12
C LEU A 36 -2.44 -11.29 0.13
N VAL A 37 -2.96 -10.95 1.31
CA VAL A 37 -2.52 -11.57 2.58
C VAL A 37 -2.86 -13.05 2.60
N LEU A 38 -4.07 -13.44 2.19
CA LEU A 38 -4.47 -14.85 2.11
C LEU A 38 -3.58 -15.62 1.11
N ALA A 39 -3.31 -15.07 -0.06
CA ALA A 39 -2.42 -15.67 -1.05
C ALA A 39 -1.00 -15.88 -0.49
N LEU A 40 -0.49 -14.91 0.28
CA LEU A 40 0.79 -15.05 0.98
C LEU A 40 0.75 -16.17 2.02
N VAL A 41 -0.30 -16.23 2.83
CA VAL A 41 -0.47 -17.27 3.85
C VAL A 41 -0.55 -18.67 3.21
N LEU A 42 -1.35 -18.83 2.15
CA LEU A 42 -1.45 -20.10 1.42
C LEU A 42 -0.11 -20.50 0.79
N PHE A 43 0.57 -19.57 0.12
CA PHE A 43 1.90 -19.82 -0.44
C PHE A 43 2.87 -20.35 0.63
N LEU A 44 2.81 -19.78 1.81
CA LEU A 44 3.66 -20.18 2.93
C LEU A 44 3.25 -21.53 3.53
N ALA A 45 1.96 -21.82 3.64
CA ALA A 45 1.47 -23.11 4.13
C ALA A 45 2.05 -24.29 3.31
N PHE A 46 2.15 -24.11 1.99
CA PHE A 46 2.74 -25.12 1.09
C PHE A 46 4.27 -25.11 1.01
N SER A 47 4.92 -24.01 1.43
CA SER A 47 6.36 -23.82 1.22
C SER A 47 7.08 -23.33 2.46
N PHE A 48 6.52 -23.53 3.65
CA PHE A 48 7.00 -22.97 4.91
C PHE A 48 8.48 -23.25 5.18
N LYS A 49 8.91 -24.50 5.08
CA LYS A 49 10.31 -24.92 5.35
C LYS A 49 11.33 -24.13 4.52
N LYS A 50 10.94 -23.74 3.29
CA LYS A 50 11.80 -23.00 2.37
C LYS A 50 11.77 -21.49 2.56
N TYR A 51 10.61 -20.93 2.97
CA TYR A 51 10.37 -19.47 2.91
C TYR A 51 10.02 -18.85 4.28
N TRP A 52 10.15 -19.58 5.40
CA TRP A 52 9.81 -19.04 6.73
C TRP A 52 10.57 -17.74 7.08
N ARG A 53 11.88 -17.66 6.69
CA ARG A 53 12.67 -16.43 6.88
C ARG A 53 12.15 -15.27 6.06
N MET A 54 11.74 -15.52 4.81
CA MET A 54 11.09 -14.52 3.96
C MET A 54 9.83 -13.97 4.64
N LEU A 55 9.00 -14.87 5.19
CA LEU A 55 7.80 -14.45 5.91
C LEU A 55 8.15 -13.56 7.10
N LEU A 56 9.07 -14.01 7.94
CA LEU A 56 9.47 -13.26 9.14
C LEU A 56 10.00 -11.87 8.76
N GLU A 57 10.92 -11.79 7.81
CA GLU A 57 11.46 -10.52 7.31
C GLU A 57 10.34 -9.63 6.73
N ALA A 58 9.43 -10.18 5.92
CA ALA A 58 8.33 -9.44 5.31
C ALA A 58 7.35 -8.91 6.37
N MET A 59 6.99 -9.72 7.35
CA MET A 59 6.12 -9.31 8.45
C MET A 59 6.76 -8.24 9.32
N ILE A 60 8.04 -8.39 9.69
CA ILE A 60 8.77 -7.37 10.46
C ILE A 60 8.79 -6.06 9.67
N ALA A 61 9.17 -6.09 8.37
CA ALA A 61 9.21 -4.91 7.53
C ALA A 61 7.85 -4.22 7.44
N ALA A 62 6.79 -4.97 7.14
CA ALA A 62 5.45 -4.43 6.95
C ALA A 62 4.84 -3.88 8.24
N VAL A 63 4.91 -4.63 9.34
CA VAL A 63 4.35 -4.25 10.64
C VAL A 63 5.09 -3.03 11.20
N PHE A 64 6.44 -3.07 11.22
CA PHE A 64 7.24 -1.95 11.68
C PHE A 64 6.95 -0.68 10.87
N THR A 65 6.93 -0.80 9.54
CA THR A 65 6.68 0.36 8.68
C THR A 65 5.27 0.90 8.87
N ARG A 66 4.24 0.03 8.87
CA ARG A 66 2.84 0.46 8.93
C ARG A 66 2.44 1.00 10.28
N PHE A 67 2.86 0.36 11.37
CA PHE A 67 2.36 0.66 12.71
C PHE A 67 3.31 1.51 13.55
N ILE A 68 4.57 1.68 13.11
CA ILE A 68 5.54 2.52 13.82
C ILE A 68 5.94 3.70 12.94
N LEU A 69 6.58 3.49 11.78
CA LEU A 69 7.08 4.59 10.97
C LEU A 69 5.96 5.48 10.42
N VAL A 70 4.88 4.90 9.91
CA VAL A 70 3.73 5.67 9.39
C VAL A 70 3.11 6.51 10.50
N GLU A 71 2.92 5.96 11.69
CA GLU A 71 2.29 6.69 12.79
C GLU A 71 3.19 7.82 13.33
N ILE A 72 4.51 7.61 13.37
CA ILE A 72 5.48 8.69 13.68
C ILE A 72 5.39 9.82 12.64
N ILE A 73 5.40 9.48 11.33
CA ILE A 73 5.32 10.49 10.27
C ILE A 73 3.98 11.25 10.36
N ARG A 74 2.87 10.56 10.61
CA ARG A 74 1.54 11.16 10.75
C ARG A 74 1.43 12.08 11.97
N TRP A 75 2.08 11.73 13.05
CA TRP A 75 2.16 12.55 14.25
C TRP A 75 2.96 13.84 14.00
N LEU A 76 4.06 13.75 13.23
CA LEU A 76 4.90 14.90 12.88
C LEU A 76 4.27 15.76 11.78
N TRP A 77 3.52 15.14 10.86
CA TRP A 77 2.95 15.81 9.70
C TRP A 77 1.54 15.31 9.42
N PHE A 78 0.57 15.99 10.00
CA PHE A 78 -0.83 15.74 9.71
C PHE A 78 -1.19 16.32 8.34
N ARG A 79 -1.72 15.47 7.45
CA ARG A 79 -2.27 15.87 6.16
C ARG A 79 -3.72 15.40 6.06
N PRO A 80 -4.69 16.30 5.76
CA PRO A 80 -6.07 15.89 5.57
C PRO A 80 -6.23 15.06 4.29
N ARG A 81 -7.21 14.15 4.32
CA ARG A 81 -7.55 13.33 3.15
C ARG A 81 -8.25 14.15 2.06
N PRO A 82 -8.20 13.71 0.76
CA PRO A 82 -8.85 14.44 -0.34
C PRO A 82 -10.31 14.80 -0.06
N PHE A 83 -11.11 13.87 0.45
CA PHE A 83 -12.55 14.05 0.71
C PHE A 83 -12.87 15.01 1.87
N VAL A 84 -11.87 15.40 2.67
CA VAL A 84 -12.05 16.37 3.76
C VAL A 84 -11.96 17.81 3.24
N THR A 85 -11.13 18.02 2.22
CA THR A 85 -10.77 19.36 1.73
C THR A 85 -11.31 19.69 0.35
N ASN A 86 -11.79 18.68 -0.39
CA ASN A 86 -12.25 18.84 -1.77
C ASN A 86 -13.56 18.08 -1.99
N ASN A 87 -14.32 18.52 -3.00
CA ASN A 87 -15.44 17.73 -3.51
C ASN A 87 -14.89 16.57 -4.35
N VAL A 88 -15.06 15.34 -3.90
CA VAL A 88 -14.49 14.14 -4.53
C VAL A 88 -15.53 13.04 -4.72
N ASN A 89 -15.28 12.16 -5.66
CA ASN A 89 -16.05 10.94 -5.86
C ASN A 89 -15.59 9.88 -4.83
N LEU A 90 -16.27 9.79 -3.70
CA LEU A 90 -15.88 8.90 -2.61
C LEU A 90 -16.57 7.54 -2.76
N LEU A 91 -15.79 6.49 -3.10
CA LEU A 91 -16.29 5.12 -3.26
C LEU A 91 -16.15 4.27 -1.98
N VAL A 92 -15.25 4.63 -1.08
CA VAL A 92 -14.99 3.90 0.17
C VAL A 92 -15.04 4.87 1.33
N GLU A 93 -15.89 4.59 2.30
CA GLU A 93 -15.95 5.38 3.53
C GLU A 93 -14.66 5.23 4.33
N TYR A 94 -14.21 6.35 4.89
CA TYR A 94 -13.01 6.41 5.69
C TYR A 94 -13.14 7.47 6.79
N ASN A 95 -12.37 7.30 7.89
CA ASN A 95 -12.40 8.24 8.99
C ASN A 95 -11.73 9.57 8.61
N ALA A 96 -12.50 10.66 8.62
CA ALA A 96 -12.02 12.01 8.28
C ALA A 96 -10.93 12.55 9.23
N ARG A 97 -10.83 11.99 10.45
CA ARG A 97 -9.85 12.42 11.45
C ARG A 97 -8.46 11.76 11.25
N GLU A 98 -8.37 10.75 10.39
CA GLU A 98 -7.10 10.08 10.14
C GLU A 98 -6.28 10.82 9.08
N ALA A 99 -4.97 11.00 9.36
CA ALA A 99 -4.04 11.57 8.39
C ALA A 99 -3.95 10.72 7.10
N SER A 100 -3.81 11.40 5.96
CA SER A 100 -3.65 10.73 4.67
C SER A 100 -2.20 10.33 4.38
N PHE A 101 -1.23 11.11 4.85
CA PHE A 101 0.20 10.97 4.50
C PHE A 101 1.02 10.29 5.61
N PRO A 102 1.91 9.37 5.25
CA PRO A 102 1.93 8.62 4.00
C PRO A 102 0.84 7.54 3.98
N SER A 103 0.56 6.96 2.81
CA SER A 103 -0.40 5.87 2.69
C SER A 103 0.07 4.60 3.39
N GLY A 104 -0.68 4.15 4.40
CA GLY A 104 -0.36 2.93 5.15
C GLY A 104 -0.44 1.66 4.29
N HIS A 105 -1.36 1.59 3.31
CA HIS A 105 -1.43 0.49 2.36
C HIS A 105 -0.19 0.45 1.46
N ALA A 106 0.25 1.61 0.95
CA ALA A 106 1.46 1.68 0.15
C ALA A 106 2.68 1.21 0.94
N THR A 107 2.90 1.74 2.15
CA THR A 107 4.03 1.34 2.98
C THR A 107 4.05 -0.15 3.26
N PHE A 108 2.91 -0.71 3.65
CA PHE A 108 2.77 -2.12 4.00
C PHE A 108 3.08 -3.05 2.81
N PHE A 109 2.36 -2.84 1.69
CA PHE A 109 2.48 -3.76 0.55
C PHE A 109 3.80 -3.62 -0.21
N PHE A 110 4.35 -2.41 -0.31
CA PHE A 110 5.67 -2.24 -0.93
C PHE A 110 6.81 -2.80 -0.08
N ALA A 111 6.71 -2.77 1.26
CA ALA A 111 7.67 -3.44 2.14
C ALA A 111 7.66 -4.97 1.94
N ILE A 112 6.47 -5.59 1.92
CA ILE A 112 6.30 -7.02 1.63
C ILE A 112 6.86 -7.37 0.25
N SER A 113 6.44 -6.62 -0.79
CA SER A 113 6.87 -6.86 -2.17
C SER A 113 8.40 -6.81 -2.31
N THR A 114 9.05 -5.87 -1.63
CA THR A 114 10.50 -5.74 -1.61
C THR A 114 11.16 -6.99 -1.03
N ILE A 115 10.72 -7.47 0.13
CA ILE A 115 11.28 -8.69 0.72
C ILE A 115 11.06 -9.91 -0.18
N ILE A 116 9.82 -10.11 -0.68
CA ILE A 116 9.52 -11.25 -1.56
C ILE A 116 10.40 -11.22 -2.81
N TYR A 117 10.64 -10.05 -3.41
CA TYR A 117 11.46 -9.88 -4.60
C TYR A 117 12.91 -10.35 -4.39
N PHE A 118 13.49 -10.20 -3.19
CA PHE A 118 14.81 -10.74 -2.88
C PHE A 118 14.86 -12.26 -2.82
N TYR A 119 13.76 -12.91 -2.50
CA TYR A 119 13.69 -14.38 -2.43
C TYR A 119 13.23 -15.01 -3.75
N ASN A 120 12.29 -14.36 -4.43
CA ASN A 120 11.78 -14.81 -5.73
C ASN A 120 11.37 -13.60 -6.58
N LYS A 121 12.17 -13.29 -7.60
CA LYS A 121 11.97 -12.12 -8.46
C LYS A 121 10.62 -12.13 -9.19
N LYS A 122 10.17 -13.31 -9.67
CA LYS A 122 8.89 -13.42 -10.41
C LYS A 122 7.70 -13.17 -9.50
N ILE A 123 7.67 -13.83 -8.34
CA ILE A 123 6.60 -13.64 -7.35
C ILE A 123 6.65 -12.21 -6.80
N GLY A 124 7.83 -11.70 -6.47
CA GLY A 124 8.00 -10.31 -6.01
C GLY A 124 7.53 -9.27 -7.01
N ALA A 125 7.79 -9.47 -8.31
CA ALA A 125 7.27 -8.58 -9.35
C ALA A 125 5.73 -8.60 -9.42
N LEU A 126 5.10 -9.78 -9.27
CA LEU A 126 3.65 -9.89 -9.20
C LEU A 126 3.08 -9.17 -7.95
N PHE A 127 3.77 -9.29 -6.81
CA PHE A 127 3.38 -8.56 -5.61
C PHE A 127 3.52 -7.04 -5.77
N PHE A 128 4.58 -6.55 -6.41
CA PHE A 128 4.72 -5.13 -6.75
C PHE A 128 3.59 -4.66 -7.66
N LEU A 129 3.26 -5.41 -8.71
CA LEU A 129 2.15 -5.08 -9.61
C LEU A 129 0.81 -5.03 -8.85
N SER A 130 0.53 -6.02 -8.01
CA SER A 130 -0.67 -6.04 -7.17
C SER A 130 -0.70 -4.84 -6.20
N SER A 131 0.44 -4.50 -5.60
CA SER A 131 0.57 -3.34 -4.71
C SER A 131 0.26 -2.03 -5.44
N ILE A 132 0.76 -1.87 -6.67
CA ILE A 132 0.46 -0.70 -7.53
C ILE A 132 -1.04 -0.60 -7.79
N LEU A 133 -1.70 -1.71 -8.15
CA LEU A 133 -3.14 -1.72 -8.40
C LEU A 133 -3.95 -1.35 -7.14
N ILE A 134 -3.58 -1.92 -5.98
CA ILE A 134 -4.22 -1.61 -4.69
C ILE A 134 -4.12 -0.11 -4.40
N VAL A 135 -2.93 0.46 -4.48
CA VAL A 135 -2.73 1.86 -4.10
C VAL A 135 -3.33 2.84 -5.11
N LEU A 136 -3.36 2.51 -6.41
CA LEU A 136 -4.08 3.31 -7.41
C LEU A 136 -5.60 3.29 -7.16
N ALA A 137 -6.16 2.14 -6.75
CA ALA A 137 -7.56 2.05 -6.36
C ALA A 137 -7.89 2.93 -5.15
N ARG A 138 -6.92 3.21 -4.26
CA ARG A 138 -7.10 4.15 -3.13
C ARG A 138 -7.23 5.61 -3.61
N VAL A 139 -6.47 6.01 -4.64
CA VAL A 139 -6.61 7.33 -5.27
C VAL A 139 -7.93 7.41 -6.02
N PHE A 140 -8.26 6.39 -6.82
CA PHE A 140 -9.52 6.27 -7.55
C PHE A 140 -10.74 6.40 -6.61
N SER A 141 -10.67 5.75 -5.44
CA SER A 141 -11.74 5.79 -4.43
C SER A 141 -11.81 7.09 -3.60
N GLY A 142 -10.95 8.07 -3.87
CA GLY A 142 -11.01 9.39 -3.23
C GLY A 142 -10.39 9.49 -1.83
N VAL A 143 -9.66 8.47 -1.35
CA VAL A 143 -9.19 8.40 0.05
C VAL A 143 -7.72 8.78 0.26
N HIS A 144 -6.91 8.85 -0.82
CA HIS A 144 -5.51 9.24 -0.77
C HIS A 144 -5.11 10.14 -1.93
N TRP A 145 -4.16 11.03 -1.67
CA TRP A 145 -3.48 11.81 -2.70
C TRP A 145 -2.45 10.94 -3.44
N PRO A 146 -2.15 11.21 -4.73
CA PRO A 146 -1.07 10.53 -5.45
C PRO A 146 0.28 10.59 -4.73
N SER A 147 0.63 11.72 -4.15
CA SER A 147 1.88 11.88 -3.38
C SER A 147 1.91 11.06 -2.09
N ASP A 148 0.75 10.79 -1.43
CA ASP A 148 0.68 9.88 -0.28
C ASP A 148 1.11 8.47 -0.67
N ILE A 149 0.69 8.05 -1.87
CA ILE A 149 1.01 6.73 -2.43
C ILE A 149 2.49 6.64 -2.77
N LEU A 150 3.03 7.62 -3.47
CA LEU A 150 4.45 7.65 -3.84
C LEU A 150 5.35 7.65 -2.62
N ALA A 151 5.07 8.52 -1.64
CA ALA A 151 5.83 8.56 -0.40
C ALA A 151 5.73 7.23 0.37
N GLY A 152 4.52 6.67 0.46
CA GLY A 152 4.31 5.37 1.10
C GLY A 152 5.08 4.24 0.41
N ALA A 153 5.10 4.20 -0.93
CA ALA A 153 5.87 3.22 -1.69
C ALA A 153 7.38 3.35 -1.41
N VAL A 154 7.92 4.57 -1.42
CA VAL A 154 9.33 4.83 -1.11
C VAL A 154 9.68 4.38 0.32
N VAL A 155 8.89 4.77 1.31
CA VAL A 155 9.08 4.36 2.71
C VAL A 155 9.02 2.84 2.84
N GLY A 156 8.05 2.18 2.20
CA GLY A 156 7.93 0.72 2.21
C GLY A 156 9.13 0.02 1.59
N ILE A 157 9.59 0.47 0.42
CA ILE A 157 10.77 -0.09 -0.25
C ILE A 157 12.02 0.08 0.62
N ILE A 158 12.27 1.28 1.13
CA ILE A 158 13.44 1.55 1.99
C ILE A 158 13.40 0.65 3.23
N SER A 159 12.25 0.52 3.88
CA SER A 159 12.09 -0.35 5.05
C SER A 159 12.37 -1.82 4.71
N GLY A 160 11.84 -2.31 3.59
CA GLY A 160 12.13 -3.67 3.11
C GLY A 160 13.62 -3.89 2.84
N LEU A 161 14.29 -2.93 2.19
CA LEU A 161 15.73 -2.97 1.94
C LEU A 161 16.53 -3.00 3.25
N THR A 162 16.16 -2.14 4.20
CA THR A 162 16.83 -2.05 5.52
C THR A 162 16.70 -3.36 6.30
N ILE A 163 15.48 -3.90 6.42
CA ILE A 163 15.26 -5.19 7.11
C ILE A 163 16.03 -6.31 6.42
N LYS A 164 16.08 -6.32 5.08
CA LYS A 164 16.86 -7.32 4.34
C LYS A 164 18.36 -7.23 4.60
N GLN A 165 18.90 -6.02 4.73
CA GLN A 165 20.31 -5.83 5.10
C GLN A 165 20.58 -6.26 6.53
N VAL A 166 19.75 -5.83 7.49
CA VAL A 166 19.89 -6.21 8.90
C VAL A 166 19.83 -7.73 9.08
N ALA A 167 18.91 -8.41 8.39
CA ALA A 167 18.74 -9.85 8.46
C ALA A 167 19.99 -10.65 8.00
N LYS A 168 20.90 -10.02 7.24
CA LYS A 168 22.17 -10.67 6.85
C LYS A 168 23.15 -10.84 8.02
N PHE A 169 23.07 -9.95 9.03
CA PHE A 169 23.94 -10.03 10.21
C PHE A 169 23.54 -11.14 11.19
N PHE A 170 22.34 -11.72 11.02
CA PHE A 170 21.80 -12.80 11.86
C PHE A 170 21.76 -14.16 11.13
N LYS A 171 22.61 -14.33 10.12
CA LYS A 171 22.78 -15.59 9.37
C LYS A 171 23.87 -16.46 9.95
#